data_0adaa709a806ebb680af2b26f8e55c48
#
_entry.id   0adaa709a806ebb680af2b26f8e55c48
#
_cell.length_a   1.000
_cell.length_b   1.000
_cell.length_c   1.000
_cell.angle_alpha   90.00
_cell.angle_beta   90.00
_cell.angle_gamma   90.00
#
_symmetry.space_group_name_H-M   'P 1'
#
loop_
_entity.id
_entity.type
_entity.pdbx_description
1 polymer ?
#
loop_
_entity_poly.entity_id
_entity_poly.type
_entity_poly.pdbx_seq_one_letter_code
_entity_poly.pdbx_strand_id
1 'polypeptide(L)'
;MKRFTVLLLLLCLLSGCAGTPQPDCAPAEADKLTIYTSHKKEVWWPIVQEFEERTGIWVQVVEGGTNELLEALSQEKNAPQCDVMFGGGVESLEAAGSLFAPYESAAAQNILPQYQSDTHLWTPFSSLPLVLIYNPKLIRGDRVTGWESLLKPFLRGKIAFADPAVSGSSYTALATVLQALPEDRDRVLRT
;
A
#
# COMPACT_ATOMS: atom_id res chain seq x y z
N MET A 1 42.30 32.46 -50.04
CA MET A 1 42.75 31.92 -48.79
C MET A 1 41.79 32.29 -47.61
N LYS A 2 41.42 33.56 -47.39
CA LYS A 2 40.56 34.00 -46.27
C LYS A 2 39.14 33.33 -46.27
N ARG A 3 38.55 33.09 -47.45
CA ARG A 3 37.21 32.47 -47.57
C ARG A 3 37.20 30.97 -47.22
N PHE A 4 38.30 30.26 -47.46
CA PHE A 4 38.47 28.85 -47.18
C PHE A 4 38.66 28.59 -45.67
N THR A 5 39.38 29.50 -45.00
CA THR A 5 39.59 29.46 -43.55
C THR A 5 38.30 29.70 -42.75
N VAL A 6 37.45 30.59 -43.24
CA VAL A 6 36.15 30.84 -42.60
C VAL A 6 35.20 29.65 -42.76
N LEU A 7 35.20 28.96 -43.91
CA LEU A 7 34.36 27.80 -44.15
C LEU A 7 34.84 26.58 -43.28
N LEU A 8 36.14 26.43 -43.07
CA LEU A 8 36.70 25.38 -42.20
C LEU A 8 36.36 25.64 -40.72
N LEU A 9 36.38 26.91 -40.26
CA LEU A 9 35.97 27.30 -38.93
C LEU A 9 34.46 27.10 -38.69
N LEU A 10 33.62 27.34 -39.69
CA LEU A 10 32.17 27.07 -39.58
C LEU A 10 31.85 25.58 -39.52
N LEU A 11 32.64 24.73 -40.21
CA LEU A 11 32.43 23.29 -40.15
C LEU A 11 32.80 22.68 -38.74
N CYS A 12 33.82 23.27 -38.08
CA CYS A 12 34.19 22.85 -36.73
C CYS A 12 33.14 23.23 -35.65
N LEU A 13 32.32 24.23 -35.89
CA LEU A 13 31.25 24.63 -34.97
C LEU A 13 29.98 23.73 -35.07
N LEU A 14 29.84 22.96 -36.14
CA LEU A 14 28.70 22.03 -36.35
C LEU A 14 28.97 20.64 -35.80
N SER A 15 30.21 20.31 -35.36
CA SER A 15 30.55 18.99 -34.80
C SER A 15 30.35 18.88 -33.30
N GLY A 16 29.75 19.85 -32.66
CA GLY A 16 29.72 20.01 -31.20
C GLY A 16 28.44 19.62 -30.48
N CYS A 17 27.61 18.71 -31.02
CA CYS A 17 26.48 18.13 -30.26
C CYS A 17 26.15 16.72 -30.68
N ALA A 18 27.18 15.84 -30.75
CA ALA A 18 26.91 14.44 -30.44
C ALA A 18 26.88 14.35 -28.91
N GLY A 19 25.69 14.58 -28.32
CA GLY A 19 25.49 14.26 -26.91
C GLY A 19 25.98 12.84 -26.69
N THR A 20 27.01 12.67 -25.89
CA THR A 20 27.32 11.35 -25.34
C THR A 20 26.02 10.81 -24.77
N PRO A 21 25.57 9.61 -25.14
CA PRO A 21 24.43 9.03 -24.48
C PRO A 21 24.75 9.04 -22.99
N GLN A 22 23.92 9.79 -22.25
CA GLN A 22 24.01 9.81 -20.79
C GLN A 22 23.80 8.34 -20.39
N PRO A 23 24.71 7.73 -19.65
CA PRO A 23 24.48 6.35 -19.22
C PRO A 23 23.12 6.32 -18.54
N ASP A 24 22.29 5.37 -18.95
CA ASP A 24 21.02 5.13 -18.29
C ASP A 24 21.36 4.75 -16.84
N CYS A 25 21.17 5.69 -15.91
CA CYS A 25 21.49 5.49 -14.51
C CYS A 25 20.45 4.62 -13.80
N ALA A 26 19.41 4.18 -14.52
CA ALA A 26 18.47 3.23 -13.96
C ALA A 26 19.14 1.88 -13.73
N PRO A 27 19.03 1.30 -12.53
CA PRO A 27 19.56 -0.03 -12.27
C PRO A 27 18.91 -1.07 -13.18
N ALA A 28 19.62 -2.18 -13.44
CA ALA A 28 19.01 -3.31 -14.14
C ALA A 28 17.79 -3.82 -13.36
N GLU A 29 16.83 -4.43 -14.05
CA GLU A 29 15.60 -4.93 -13.41
C GLU A 29 15.91 -5.93 -12.29
N ALA A 30 16.97 -6.74 -12.45
CA ALA A 30 17.41 -7.69 -11.42
C ALA A 30 17.98 -7.03 -10.15
N ASP A 31 18.32 -5.73 -10.22
CA ASP A 31 18.88 -4.97 -9.08
C ASP A 31 17.82 -4.08 -8.40
N LYS A 32 16.56 -4.25 -8.75
CA LYS A 32 15.43 -3.53 -8.16
C LYS A 32 14.67 -4.42 -7.19
N LEU A 33 14.18 -3.82 -6.12
CA LEU A 33 13.17 -4.40 -5.25
C LEU A 33 11.82 -3.76 -5.60
N THR A 34 10.85 -4.55 -6.02
CA THR A 34 9.51 -4.07 -6.32
C THR A 34 8.60 -4.24 -5.12
N ILE A 35 8.04 -3.15 -4.63
CA ILE A 35 7.06 -3.19 -3.55
C ILE A 35 5.67 -2.75 -4.04
N TYR A 36 4.64 -3.50 -3.65
CA TYR A 36 3.26 -3.11 -3.81
C TYR A 36 2.74 -2.52 -2.51
N THR A 37 2.14 -1.33 -2.53
CA THR A 37 1.72 -0.67 -1.30
C THR A 37 0.34 -0.03 -1.40
N SER A 38 -0.46 -0.25 -0.35
CA SER A 38 -1.72 0.46 -0.13
C SER A 38 -1.58 1.68 0.78
N HIS A 39 -0.37 1.98 1.23
CA HIS A 39 -0.08 3.18 2.00
C HIS A 39 0.11 4.39 1.11
N LYS A 40 -0.22 5.56 1.66
CA LYS A 40 0.08 6.83 1.01
C LYS A 40 1.57 7.13 1.01
N LYS A 41 2.01 7.94 0.06
CA LYS A 41 3.42 8.32 -0.12
C LYS A 41 4.08 8.85 1.16
N GLU A 42 3.35 9.58 1.98
CA GLU A 42 3.86 10.12 3.25
C GLU A 42 4.28 9.03 4.25
N VAL A 43 3.75 7.82 4.11
CA VAL A 43 4.09 6.66 4.95
C VAL A 43 5.26 5.88 4.37
N TRP A 44 5.17 5.49 3.09
CA TRP A 44 6.17 4.59 2.52
C TRP A 44 7.46 5.29 2.07
N TRP A 45 7.37 6.56 1.63
CA TRP A 45 8.51 7.27 1.06
C TRP A 45 9.73 7.38 2.01
N PRO A 46 9.59 7.83 3.27
CA PRO A 46 10.74 7.93 4.18
C PRO A 46 11.36 6.56 4.49
N ILE A 47 10.56 5.50 4.49
CA ILE A 47 11.04 4.12 4.72
C ILE A 47 11.85 3.63 3.52
N VAL A 48 11.36 3.87 2.32
CA VAL A 48 12.04 3.51 1.07
C VAL A 48 13.37 4.27 0.96
N GLN A 49 13.37 5.58 1.18
CA GLN A 49 14.61 6.37 1.13
C GLN A 49 15.67 5.83 2.10
N GLU A 50 15.30 5.59 3.35
CA GLU A 50 16.21 5.05 4.37
C GLU A 50 16.74 3.65 3.97
N PHE A 51 15.89 2.82 3.36
CA PHE A 51 16.29 1.50 2.86
C PHE A 51 17.28 1.62 1.70
N GLU A 52 17.00 2.45 0.71
CA GLU A 52 17.89 2.70 -0.44
C GLU A 52 19.24 3.26 0.00
N GLU A 53 19.24 4.22 0.93
CA GLU A 53 20.47 4.83 1.49
C GLU A 53 21.34 3.80 2.23
N ARG A 54 20.71 2.89 2.97
CA ARG A 54 21.46 1.87 3.76
C ARG A 54 21.93 0.70 2.94
N THR A 55 21.19 0.31 1.93
CA THR A 55 21.44 -0.94 1.20
C THR A 55 22.03 -0.74 -0.18
N GLY A 56 21.81 0.42 -0.79
CA GLY A 56 22.10 0.68 -2.19
C GLY A 56 21.15 -0.02 -3.17
N ILE A 57 20.10 -0.69 -2.66
CA ILE A 57 19.11 -1.38 -3.48
C ILE A 57 18.04 -0.38 -3.90
N TRP A 58 17.80 -0.28 -5.19
CA TRP A 58 16.74 0.58 -5.73
C TRP A 58 15.36 -0.02 -5.50
N VAL A 59 14.39 0.79 -5.07
CA VAL A 59 13.02 0.33 -4.80
C VAL A 59 12.05 0.91 -5.81
N GLN A 60 11.38 0.03 -6.53
CA GLN A 60 10.24 0.40 -7.38
C GLN A 60 8.94 0.25 -6.59
N VAL A 61 8.13 1.31 -6.54
CA VAL A 61 6.88 1.34 -5.78
C VAL A 61 5.69 1.35 -6.71
N VAL A 62 4.77 0.41 -6.50
CA VAL A 62 3.45 0.36 -7.14
C VAL A 62 2.39 0.63 -6.09
N GLU A 63 1.64 1.72 -6.27
CA GLU A 63 0.56 2.11 -5.36
C GLU A 63 -0.80 1.62 -5.84
N GLY A 64 -1.65 1.15 -4.93
CA GLY A 64 -3.00 0.70 -5.25
C GLY A 64 -3.84 0.42 -4.00
N GLY A 65 -5.11 0.09 -4.18
CA GLY A 65 -5.94 -0.43 -3.08
C GLY A 65 -5.47 -1.83 -2.65
N THR A 66 -5.61 -2.17 -1.36
CA THR A 66 -5.17 -3.48 -0.86
C THR A 66 -5.71 -4.63 -1.71
N ASN A 67 -7.01 -4.65 -1.98
CA ASN A 67 -7.63 -5.76 -2.72
C ASN A 67 -7.25 -5.74 -4.21
N GLU A 68 -7.05 -4.55 -4.80
CA GLU A 68 -6.54 -4.39 -6.16
C GLU A 68 -5.14 -5.00 -6.30
N LEU A 69 -4.25 -4.70 -5.36
CA LEU A 69 -2.89 -5.24 -5.34
C LEU A 69 -2.86 -6.75 -5.08
N LEU A 70 -3.73 -7.26 -4.19
CA LEU A 70 -3.87 -8.70 -3.96
C LEU A 70 -4.41 -9.44 -5.20
N GLU A 71 -5.31 -8.82 -5.95
CA GLU A 71 -5.78 -9.36 -7.23
C GLU A 71 -4.64 -9.37 -8.27
N ALA A 72 -3.83 -8.32 -8.36
CA ALA A 72 -2.66 -8.29 -9.23
C ALA A 72 -1.67 -9.41 -8.86
N LEU A 73 -1.34 -9.58 -7.58
CA LEU A 73 -0.51 -10.69 -7.10
C LEU A 73 -1.07 -12.06 -7.49
N SER A 74 -2.39 -12.24 -7.44
CA SER A 74 -3.04 -13.48 -7.85
C SER A 74 -2.88 -13.76 -9.34
N GLN A 75 -2.96 -12.72 -10.17
CA GLN A 75 -2.78 -12.84 -11.62
C GLN A 75 -1.31 -13.09 -11.99
N GLU A 76 -0.39 -12.57 -11.21
CA GLU A 76 1.05 -12.71 -11.40
C GLU A 76 1.65 -13.99 -10.79
N LYS A 77 0.83 -14.88 -10.20
CA LYS A 77 1.28 -16.06 -9.45
C LYS A 77 2.33 -16.91 -10.19
N ASN A 78 2.26 -17.00 -11.52
CA ASN A 78 3.18 -17.80 -12.33
C ASN A 78 4.44 -17.02 -12.78
N ALA A 79 4.43 -15.69 -12.65
CA ALA A 79 5.54 -14.81 -12.98
C ALA A 79 5.47 -13.57 -12.08
N PRO A 80 5.81 -13.70 -10.79
CA PRO A 80 5.71 -12.63 -9.81
C PRO A 80 6.51 -11.40 -10.23
N GLN A 81 5.87 -10.23 -10.11
CA GLN A 81 6.48 -8.93 -10.37
C GLN A 81 6.75 -8.17 -9.05
N CYS A 82 6.09 -8.57 -7.98
CA CYS A 82 6.20 -7.97 -6.67
C CYS A 82 7.07 -8.83 -5.76
N ASP A 83 8.04 -8.21 -5.10
CA ASP A 83 8.88 -8.86 -4.09
C ASP A 83 8.28 -8.73 -2.69
N VAL A 84 7.68 -7.57 -2.37
CA VAL A 84 7.13 -7.28 -1.04
C VAL A 84 5.79 -6.56 -1.15
N MET A 85 4.76 -7.12 -0.53
CA MET A 85 3.52 -6.39 -0.25
C MET A 85 3.69 -5.57 1.02
N PHE A 86 3.68 -4.24 0.91
CA PHE A 86 3.86 -3.32 2.02
C PHE A 86 2.54 -2.64 2.38
N GLY A 87 1.83 -3.17 3.34
CA GLY A 87 0.53 -2.68 3.78
C GLY A 87 -0.56 -3.76 3.72
N GLY A 88 -1.79 -3.33 3.87
CA GLY A 88 -2.94 -4.21 4.03
C GLY A 88 -3.29 -4.48 5.50
N GLY A 89 -4.54 -4.81 5.76
CA GLY A 89 -4.98 -5.31 7.05
C GLY A 89 -4.74 -6.81 7.18
N VAL A 90 -4.56 -7.29 8.39
CA VAL A 90 -4.31 -8.71 8.69
C VAL A 90 -5.38 -9.60 8.05
N GLU A 91 -6.64 -9.22 8.13
CA GLU A 91 -7.75 -10.00 7.58
C GLU A 91 -7.63 -10.21 6.06
N SER A 92 -7.19 -9.17 5.33
CA SER A 92 -6.99 -9.27 3.88
C SER A 92 -5.76 -10.11 3.54
N LEU A 93 -4.68 -9.98 4.31
CA LEU A 93 -3.45 -10.74 4.10
C LEU A 93 -3.64 -12.22 4.43
N GLU A 94 -4.31 -12.55 5.53
CA GLU A 94 -4.64 -13.94 5.91
C GLU A 94 -5.55 -14.61 4.85
N ALA A 95 -6.56 -13.89 4.35
CA ALA A 95 -7.43 -14.39 3.29
C ALA A 95 -6.66 -14.69 1.99
N ALA A 96 -5.59 -13.94 1.73
CA ALA A 96 -4.72 -14.09 0.57
C ALA A 96 -3.43 -14.90 0.87
N GLY A 97 -3.36 -15.61 1.98
CA GLY A 97 -2.14 -16.25 2.49
C GLY A 97 -1.40 -17.15 1.48
N SER A 98 -2.14 -17.77 0.54
CA SER A 98 -1.54 -18.60 -0.51
C SER A 98 -0.68 -17.83 -1.53
N LEU A 99 -0.70 -16.51 -1.51
CA LEU A 99 0.11 -15.65 -2.37
C LEU A 99 1.46 -15.29 -1.74
N PHE A 100 1.63 -15.55 -0.44
CA PHE A 100 2.82 -15.15 0.32
C PHE A 100 3.68 -16.35 0.69
N ALA A 101 4.99 -16.13 0.72
CA ALA A 101 5.94 -17.06 1.29
C ALA A 101 6.14 -16.76 2.78
N PRO A 102 6.21 -17.75 3.65
CA PRO A 102 6.50 -17.52 5.06
C PRO A 102 7.92 -16.97 5.25
N TYR A 103 8.04 -15.93 6.06
CA TYR A 103 9.31 -15.30 6.40
C TYR A 103 9.32 -14.82 7.85
N GLU A 104 10.26 -15.31 8.63
CA GLU A 104 10.47 -14.82 9.99
C GLU A 104 11.45 -13.66 10.00
N SER A 105 10.92 -12.46 10.27
CA SER A 105 11.76 -11.26 10.36
C SER A 105 12.70 -11.32 11.56
N ALA A 106 13.97 -10.91 11.39
CA ALA A 106 14.91 -10.75 12.49
C ALA A 106 14.42 -9.76 13.56
N ALA A 107 13.50 -8.85 13.20
CA ALA A 107 12.87 -7.90 14.12
C ALA A 107 11.63 -8.48 14.84
N ALA A 108 11.20 -9.70 14.54
CA ALA A 108 9.99 -10.31 15.13
C ALA A 108 10.04 -10.33 16.67
N GLN A 109 11.22 -10.50 17.26
CA GLN A 109 11.43 -10.44 18.71
C GLN A 109 11.04 -9.09 19.35
N ASN A 110 10.97 -8.01 18.58
CA ASN A 110 10.57 -6.67 19.05
C ASN A 110 9.05 -6.44 18.94
N ILE A 111 8.32 -7.40 18.38
CA ILE A 111 6.88 -7.32 18.20
C ILE A 111 6.19 -7.97 19.40
N LEU A 112 5.20 -7.28 19.97
CA LEU A 112 4.43 -7.82 21.08
C LEU A 112 3.75 -9.15 20.65
N PRO A 113 3.77 -10.18 21.52
CA PRO A 113 3.28 -11.53 21.16
C PRO A 113 1.87 -11.56 20.56
N GLN A 114 0.95 -10.72 21.05
CA GLN A 114 -0.43 -10.65 20.57
C GLN A 114 -0.56 -10.11 19.13
N TYR A 115 0.51 -9.56 18.55
CA TYR A 115 0.54 -9.02 17.18
C TYR A 115 1.42 -9.85 16.25
N GLN A 116 2.04 -10.91 16.72
CA GLN A 116 2.85 -11.79 15.87
C GLN A 116 1.96 -12.68 15.01
N SER A 117 2.44 -13.02 13.82
CA SER A 117 1.77 -13.99 12.94
C SER A 117 2.22 -15.40 13.29
N ASP A 118 1.27 -16.31 13.53
CA ASP A 118 1.57 -17.73 13.73
C ASP A 118 2.00 -18.43 12.43
N THR A 119 1.64 -17.84 11.28
CA THR A 119 1.93 -18.39 9.94
C THR A 119 3.19 -17.84 9.33
N HIS A 120 3.75 -16.75 9.88
CA HIS A 120 4.86 -15.98 9.30
C HIS A 120 4.63 -15.46 7.87
N LEU A 121 3.37 -15.41 7.42
CA LEU A 121 3.01 -14.89 6.08
C LEU A 121 3.01 -13.36 6.02
N TRP A 122 3.02 -12.72 7.16
CA TRP A 122 3.10 -11.26 7.29
C TRP A 122 3.86 -10.88 8.57
N THR A 123 4.44 -9.68 8.57
CA THR A 123 5.12 -9.09 9.73
C THR A 123 4.51 -7.72 10.01
N PRO A 124 3.94 -7.46 11.19
CA PRO A 124 3.35 -6.16 11.49
C PRO A 124 4.42 -5.12 11.75
N PHE A 125 4.21 -3.90 11.29
CA PHE A 125 5.06 -2.75 11.58
C PHE A 125 4.31 -1.61 12.27
N SER A 126 2.97 -1.63 12.25
CA SER A 126 2.13 -0.61 12.88
C SER A 126 0.82 -1.20 13.36
N SER A 127 0.19 -0.53 14.34
CA SER A 127 -1.16 -0.85 14.79
C SER A 127 -2.07 0.36 14.51
N LEU A 128 -3.12 0.14 13.74
CA LEU A 128 -4.08 1.17 13.34
C LEU A 128 -5.47 0.81 13.90
N PRO A 129 -5.81 1.29 15.09
CA PRO A 129 -7.12 1.01 15.66
C PRO A 129 -8.24 1.66 14.84
N LEU A 130 -9.30 0.89 14.58
CA LEU A 130 -10.51 1.41 13.96
C LEU A 130 -11.32 2.24 14.94
N VAL A 131 -11.80 3.38 14.49
CA VAL A 131 -12.61 4.30 15.31
C VAL A 131 -13.85 4.76 14.55
N LEU A 132 -14.91 5.06 15.29
CA LEU A 132 -16.12 5.69 14.76
C LEU A 132 -15.97 7.20 14.86
N ILE A 133 -16.01 7.87 13.71
CA ILE A 133 -16.01 9.33 13.64
C ILE A 133 -17.39 9.78 13.22
N TYR A 134 -17.98 10.75 13.91
CA TYR A 134 -19.26 11.32 13.54
C TYR A 134 -19.29 12.85 13.66
N ASN A 135 -20.13 13.48 12.86
CA ASN A 135 -20.36 14.92 12.94
C ASN A 135 -21.46 15.23 13.98
N PRO A 136 -21.13 15.83 15.13
CA PRO A 136 -22.10 16.10 16.19
C PRO A 136 -23.16 17.14 15.82
N LYS A 137 -22.94 17.90 14.73
CA LYS A 137 -23.95 18.84 14.23
C LYS A 137 -25.07 18.13 13.45
N LEU A 138 -24.77 16.96 12.86
CA LEU A 138 -25.73 16.15 12.10
C LEU A 138 -26.44 15.12 12.98
N ILE A 139 -25.81 14.68 14.06
CA ILE A 139 -26.34 13.68 14.99
C ILE A 139 -26.66 14.40 16.31
N ARG A 140 -27.85 15.03 16.34
CA ARG A 140 -28.29 15.78 17.51
C ARG A 140 -29.09 14.89 18.44
N GLY A 141 -28.77 14.94 19.74
CA GLY A 141 -29.53 14.27 20.80
C GLY A 141 -29.21 12.79 20.99
N ASP A 142 -28.61 12.12 20.02
CA ASP A 142 -28.19 10.74 20.11
C ASP A 142 -26.68 10.65 20.27
N ARG A 143 -26.21 9.59 20.92
CA ARG A 143 -24.78 9.34 21.10
C ARG A 143 -24.36 8.09 20.34
N VAL A 144 -23.24 8.20 19.60
CA VAL A 144 -22.54 7.05 19.05
C VAL A 144 -21.57 6.58 20.12
N THR A 145 -21.82 5.43 20.71
CA THR A 145 -21.09 4.91 21.88
C THR A 145 -20.31 3.62 21.57
N GLY A 146 -20.61 2.98 20.45
CA GLY A 146 -19.97 1.73 20.05
C GLY A 146 -20.52 1.24 18.72
N TRP A 147 -20.11 0.06 18.30
CA TRP A 147 -20.50 -0.55 17.03
C TRP A 147 -21.99 -0.78 16.92
N GLU A 148 -22.69 -1.09 18.02
CA GLU A 148 -24.15 -1.26 18.07
C GLU A 148 -24.90 0.00 17.63
N SER A 149 -24.28 1.16 17.79
CA SER A 149 -24.87 2.43 17.37
C SER A 149 -25.10 2.49 15.87
N LEU A 150 -24.27 1.80 15.07
CA LEU A 150 -24.39 1.78 13.61
C LEU A 150 -25.71 1.17 13.14
N LEU A 151 -26.34 0.28 13.95
CA LEU A 151 -27.59 -0.38 13.64
C LEU A 151 -28.83 0.43 14.08
N LYS A 152 -28.63 1.60 14.69
CA LYS A 152 -29.76 2.41 15.20
C LYS A 152 -30.46 3.21 14.08
N PRO A 153 -31.77 3.32 14.10
CA PRO A 153 -32.54 3.97 13.03
C PRO A 153 -32.10 5.40 12.71
N PHE A 154 -31.59 6.14 13.69
CA PHE A 154 -31.19 7.54 13.49
C PHE A 154 -29.95 7.69 12.59
N LEU A 155 -29.15 6.62 12.39
CA LEU A 155 -27.99 6.59 11.48
C LEU A 155 -28.33 6.07 10.08
N ARG A 156 -29.55 5.61 9.84
CA ARG A 156 -29.95 5.09 8.54
C ARG A 156 -29.76 6.14 7.44
N GLY A 157 -28.98 5.77 6.40
CA GLY A 157 -28.62 6.67 5.30
C GLY A 157 -27.66 7.79 5.67
N LYS A 158 -26.97 7.70 6.82
CA LYS A 158 -26.00 8.70 7.30
C LYS A 158 -24.62 8.13 7.53
N ILE A 159 -24.41 6.86 7.22
CA ILE A 159 -23.12 6.20 7.33
C ILE A 159 -22.41 6.34 5.99
N ALA A 160 -21.20 6.89 6.01
CA ALA A 160 -20.30 6.91 4.85
C ALA A 160 -19.28 5.78 5.04
N PHE A 161 -19.19 4.92 4.05
CA PHE A 161 -18.35 3.73 4.07
C PHE A 161 -17.84 3.43 2.65
N ALA A 162 -16.56 3.19 2.49
CA ALA A 162 -16.02 2.80 1.20
C ALA A 162 -16.36 1.33 0.89
N ASP A 163 -16.38 0.97 -0.39
CA ASP A 163 -16.65 -0.40 -0.81
C ASP A 163 -15.60 -1.36 -0.23
N PRO A 164 -15.98 -2.34 0.61
CA PRO A 164 -15.05 -3.31 1.18
C PRO A 164 -14.45 -4.27 0.14
N ALA A 165 -15.04 -4.38 -1.05
CA ALA A 165 -14.44 -5.15 -2.14
C ALA A 165 -13.19 -4.46 -2.71
N VAL A 166 -13.09 -3.14 -2.57
CA VAL A 166 -11.98 -2.32 -3.10
C VAL A 166 -11.03 -1.89 -1.99
N SER A 167 -11.58 -1.46 -0.86
CA SER A 167 -10.82 -0.87 0.26
C SER A 167 -10.54 -1.89 1.35
N GLY A 168 -9.27 -2.21 1.58
CA GLY A 168 -8.85 -3.08 2.68
C GLY A 168 -9.26 -2.56 4.06
N SER A 169 -9.16 -1.24 4.31
CA SER A 169 -9.61 -0.64 5.57
C SER A 169 -11.12 -0.80 5.78
N SER A 170 -11.91 -0.73 4.71
CA SER A 170 -13.35 -0.96 4.81
C SER A 170 -13.68 -2.43 4.99
N TYR A 171 -12.89 -3.34 4.39
CA TYR A 171 -13.00 -4.77 4.66
C TYR A 171 -12.74 -5.08 6.13
N THR A 172 -11.65 -4.57 6.69
CA THR A 172 -11.33 -4.70 8.13
C THR A 172 -12.43 -4.12 9.01
N ALA A 173 -12.98 -2.94 8.65
CA ALA A 173 -14.08 -2.34 9.40
C ALA A 173 -15.34 -3.20 9.36
N LEU A 174 -15.70 -3.77 8.21
CA LEU A 174 -16.83 -4.69 8.09
C LEU A 174 -16.60 -5.95 8.93
N ALA A 175 -15.43 -6.57 8.84
CA ALA A 175 -15.07 -7.75 9.63
C ALA A 175 -15.16 -7.45 11.13
N THR A 176 -14.67 -6.28 11.57
CA THR A 176 -14.74 -5.83 12.97
C THR A 176 -16.19 -5.69 13.45
N VAL A 177 -17.06 -5.07 12.65
CA VAL A 177 -18.48 -4.92 13.03
C VAL A 177 -19.18 -6.27 13.12
N LEU A 178 -18.90 -7.19 12.17
CA LEU A 178 -19.44 -8.55 12.17
C LEU A 178 -18.97 -9.38 13.36
N GLN A 179 -17.74 -9.18 13.82
CA GLN A 179 -17.19 -9.84 15.01
C GLN A 179 -17.76 -9.25 16.30
N ALA A 180 -17.92 -7.93 16.34
CA ALA A 180 -18.47 -7.22 17.51
C ALA A 180 -19.97 -7.47 17.71
N LEU A 181 -20.71 -7.79 16.64
CA LEU A 181 -22.16 -7.95 16.62
C LEU A 181 -22.57 -9.29 15.95
N PRO A 182 -22.13 -10.44 16.47
CA PRO A 182 -22.35 -11.72 15.82
C PRO A 182 -23.85 -12.08 15.69
N GLU A 183 -24.68 -11.69 16.67
CA GLU A 183 -26.14 -11.93 16.68
C GLU A 183 -26.88 -11.08 15.64
N ASP A 184 -26.33 -9.94 15.23
CA ASP A 184 -26.91 -9.00 14.29
C ASP A 184 -26.30 -9.09 12.87
N ARG A 185 -25.59 -10.15 12.55
CA ARG A 185 -24.82 -10.31 11.29
C ARG A 185 -25.65 -9.95 10.05
N ASP A 186 -26.84 -10.52 9.91
CA ASP A 186 -27.72 -10.26 8.76
C ASP A 186 -28.19 -8.81 8.69
N ARG A 187 -28.32 -8.17 9.84
CA ARG A 187 -28.72 -6.76 9.94
C ARG A 187 -27.56 -5.84 9.56
N VAL A 188 -26.33 -6.17 9.99
CA VAL A 188 -25.11 -5.46 9.61
C VAL A 188 -24.93 -5.47 8.09
N LEU A 189 -25.14 -6.61 7.43
CA LEU A 189 -24.97 -6.74 5.98
C LEU A 189 -26.04 -6.02 5.14
N ARG A 190 -27.15 -5.56 5.77
CA ARG A 190 -28.24 -4.82 5.10
C ARG A 190 -28.28 -3.33 5.43
N THR A 191 -27.39 -2.86 6.28
CA THR A 191 -27.29 -1.45 6.70
C THR A 191 -26.44 -0.64 5.76
#